data_1e4d8b055b3735f5279d34f712faad6d
#
_entry.id   1e4d8b055b3735f5279d34f712faad6d
#
_cell.length_a   1.000
_cell.length_b   1.000
_cell.length_c   1.000
_cell.angle_alpha   90.00
_cell.angle_beta   90.00
_cell.angle_gamma   90.00
#
_symmetry.space_group_name_H-M   'P 1'
#
loop_
_entity.id
_entity.type
_entity.pdbx_description
1 polymer ?
#
loop_
_entity_poly.entity_id
_entity_poly.type
_entity_poly.pdbx_seq_one_letter_code
_entity_poly.pdbx_strand_id
1 'polypeptide(L)'
;MHPKPLLLAVSAVALVGVVYAGLRPVGPLPPLGALLDPVNGVWTAAGNAVLPRAATVKIAGLHGPVDVRYDARGVPHIFATSEEDVYRALGYVVARDRLFQLDLQTRAASGTLTELVGRRALPLDETPRQMGMPRAAELKLAALDSNSMSRLMMNAYAAGVNAYIDSLSPADYPIEYKLLNARPARWRPINSIHLLNRMGWTLASADPDHTFERAAALVGDSAARSVFPQHTPIEEPIQPEPGWKGPRNDFQPIVPPGAPDTAARTLASLYQHFGAGDPNSESNRAFASNNWAVAPSRTKAGHALLAGDPHLELTLPSIWYEVHLVVPGKLDVYGVTIPGSPTVVIGFNRDVAWTFTNTGADVMDFYRETVDDSANPKQYRLDGQWKPLVVRAEQYRDQRGNVIHTDTVRYTHRGPMTLAHGHWFSMRWTVLEPSDELQALYDASHARSTKEFQDVVSRNFTAPAQNMLVADRSGSISIRSTGYFPIRPGNGSGEVIRDGSVSTSDWKGYWPVDRYPQSTDPKQGFLASANQEPEAPSAEFAYLGTDHGYEVWRALRINELLRADSSVTPEDMMHW
;
A
#
# COMPACT_ATOMS: atom_id res chain seq x y z
N MET A 1 13.14 -66.54 -12.84
CA MET A 1 13.87 -65.30 -13.04
C MET A 1 14.29 -64.78 -11.66
N HIS A 2 15.60 -64.61 -11.44
CA HIS A 2 16.08 -64.14 -10.13
C HIS A 2 15.69 -62.68 -9.91
N PRO A 3 15.07 -62.31 -8.80
CA PRO A 3 14.60 -60.96 -8.53
C PRO A 3 15.71 -59.91 -8.34
N LYS A 4 16.95 -60.39 -8.22
CA LYS A 4 18.13 -59.52 -7.96
C LYS A 4 18.40 -58.44 -9.01
N PRO A 5 18.33 -58.67 -10.34
CA PRO A 5 18.62 -57.62 -11.32
C PRO A 5 17.52 -56.55 -11.38
N LEU A 6 16.27 -56.91 -11.11
CA LEU A 6 15.16 -55.96 -11.07
C LEU A 6 15.26 -55.04 -9.83
N LEU A 7 15.59 -55.60 -8.68
CA LEU A 7 15.83 -54.83 -7.45
C LEU A 7 17.00 -53.86 -7.60
N LEU A 8 18.07 -54.29 -8.27
CA LEU A 8 19.26 -53.46 -8.54
C LEU A 8 18.90 -52.28 -9.47
N ALA A 9 18.11 -52.54 -10.51
CA ALA A 9 17.63 -51.52 -11.43
C ALA A 9 16.72 -50.50 -10.74
N VAL A 10 15.76 -50.96 -9.92
CA VAL A 10 14.87 -50.12 -9.13
C VAL A 10 15.66 -49.26 -8.15
N SER A 11 16.63 -49.83 -7.44
CA SER A 11 17.47 -49.09 -6.50
C SER A 11 18.35 -48.04 -7.22
N ALA A 12 18.88 -48.36 -8.41
CA ALA A 12 19.63 -47.41 -9.20
C ALA A 12 18.76 -46.23 -9.69
N VAL A 13 17.54 -46.50 -10.15
CA VAL A 13 16.58 -45.46 -10.55
C VAL A 13 16.18 -44.61 -9.36
N ALA A 14 15.91 -45.23 -8.21
CA ALA A 14 15.60 -44.51 -6.98
C ALA A 14 16.76 -43.59 -6.53
N LEU A 15 17.99 -44.11 -6.58
CA LEU A 15 19.20 -43.34 -6.28
C LEU A 15 19.36 -42.13 -7.22
N VAL A 16 19.22 -42.35 -8.54
CA VAL A 16 19.25 -41.25 -9.52
C VAL A 16 18.15 -40.24 -9.23
N GLY A 17 16.94 -40.67 -8.90
CA GLY A 17 15.84 -39.82 -8.53
C GLY A 17 16.13 -38.97 -7.27
N VAL A 18 16.69 -39.56 -6.23
CA VAL A 18 17.10 -38.88 -5.00
C VAL A 18 18.23 -37.88 -5.26
N VAL A 19 19.25 -38.28 -6.03
CA VAL A 19 20.35 -37.38 -6.41
C VAL A 19 19.83 -36.22 -7.26
N TYR A 20 18.93 -36.50 -8.21
CA TYR A 20 18.31 -35.45 -9.01
C TYR A 20 17.51 -34.46 -8.18
N ALA A 21 16.62 -34.96 -7.31
CA ALA A 21 15.83 -34.13 -6.38
C ALA A 21 16.70 -33.39 -5.36
N GLY A 22 17.85 -33.93 -4.99
CA GLY A 22 18.84 -33.28 -4.13
C GLY A 22 19.56 -32.12 -4.81
N LEU A 23 19.81 -32.20 -6.12
CA LEU A 23 20.63 -31.24 -6.85
C LEU A 23 19.82 -30.26 -7.72
N ARG A 24 18.57 -30.57 -8.04
CA ARG A 24 17.72 -29.80 -8.96
C ARG A 24 16.37 -29.50 -8.34
N PRO A 25 15.74 -28.35 -8.66
CA PRO A 25 14.35 -28.08 -8.28
C PRO A 25 13.43 -29.13 -8.91
N VAL A 26 12.41 -29.56 -8.15
CA VAL A 26 11.36 -30.47 -8.60
C VAL A 26 10.01 -29.77 -8.48
N GLY A 27 9.48 -29.30 -9.62
CA GLY A 27 8.28 -28.46 -9.62
C GLY A 27 8.51 -27.17 -8.82
N PRO A 28 7.65 -26.84 -7.85
CA PRO A 28 7.82 -25.66 -6.99
C PRO A 28 8.83 -25.87 -5.85
N LEU A 29 9.29 -27.10 -5.63
CA LEU A 29 10.21 -27.40 -4.52
C LEU A 29 11.66 -27.07 -4.91
N PRO A 30 12.40 -26.37 -4.02
CA PRO A 30 13.82 -26.12 -4.20
C PRO A 30 14.62 -27.44 -4.14
N PRO A 31 15.91 -27.43 -4.53
CA PRO A 31 16.76 -28.61 -4.38
C PRO A 31 16.75 -29.14 -2.95
N LEU A 32 16.26 -30.36 -2.74
CA LEU A 32 16.13 -30.94 -1.39
C LEU A 32 17.45 -31.03 -0.64
N GLY A 33 18.56 -31.20 -1.36
CA GLY A 33 19.90 -31.19 -0.77
C GLY A 33 20.26 -29.85 -0.15
N ALA A 34 19.89 -28.73 -0.77
CA ALA A 34 20.09 -27.40 -0.22
C ALA A 34 19.15 -27.14 0.98
N LEU A 35 17.91 -27.60 0.91
CA LEU A 35 16.93 -27.47 2.00
C LEU A 35 17.36 -28.25 3.24
N LEU A 36 17.83 -29.50 3.06
CA LEU A 36 18.20 -30.43 4.12
C LEU A 36 19.68 -30.38 4.54
N ASP A 37 20.46 -29.44 3.96
CA ASP A 37 21.87 -29.25 4.34
C ASP A 37 21.97 -29.01 5.86
N PRO A 38 22.75 -29.83 6.60
CA PRO A 38 22.81 -29.70 8.06
C PRO A 38 23.51 -28.40 8.53
N VAL A 39 24.32 -27.76 7.68
CA VAL A 39 25.04 -26.52 8.02
C VAL A 39 24.31 -25.29 7.49
N ASN A 40 23.72 -25.37 6.30
CA ASN A 40 23.14 -24.21 5.62
C ASN A 40 21.62 -24.36 5.36
N GLY A 41 21.02 -25.48 5.69
CA GLY A 41 19.62 -25.75 5.42
C GLY A 41 18.65 -25.31 6.52
N VAL A 42 17.47 -25.92 6.49
CA VAL A 42 16.34 -25.58 7.38
C VAL A 42 16.67 -25.75 8.87
N TRP A 43 17.51 -26.72 9.23
CA TRP A 43 17.85 -26.97 10.63
C TRP A 43 18.64 -25.84 11.28
N THR A 44 19.61 -25.29 10.56
CA THR A 44 20.37 -24.12 11.02
C THR A 44 19.47 -22.87 11.08
N ALA A 45 18.64 -22.67 10.05
CA ALA A 45 17.67 -21.56 10.04
C ALA A 45 16.70 -21.66 11.23
N ALA A 46 16.17 -22.85 11.52
CA ALA A 46 15.29 -23.09 12.68
C ALA A 46 16.02 -22.86 14.02
N GLY A 47 17.28 -23.27 14.12
CA GLY A 47 18.11 -23.04 15.30
C GLY A 47 18.42 -21.56 15.57
N ASN A 48 18.45 -20.73 14.52
CA ASN A 48 18.67 -19.28 14.59
C ASN A 48 17.35 -18.50 14.80
N ALA A 49 16.18 -19.13 14.60
CA ALA A 49 14.86 -18.51 14.75
C ALA A 49 14.42 -18.46 16.24
N VAL A 50 15.25 -17.86 17.07
CA VAL A 50 15.01 -17.66 18.51
C VAL A 50 15.02 -16.18 18.84
N LEU A 51 14.29 -15.79 19.90
CA LEU A 51 14.38 -14.43 20.40
C LEU A 51 15.83 -14.07 20.70
N PRO A 52 16.25 -12.83 20.40
CA PRO A 52 17.64 -12.39 20.57
C PRO A 52 18.07 -12.54 22.03
N ARG A 53 19.21 -13.18 22.24
CA ARG A 53 19.87 -13.17 23.55
C ARG A 53 20.53 -11.81 23.78
N ALA A 54 20.80 -11.46 25.04
CA ALA A 54 21.58 -10.28 25.35
C ALA A 54 22.93 -10.33 24.62
N ALA A 55 23.17 -9.34 23.78
CA ALA A 55 24.39 -9.21 23.01
C ALA A 55 24.75 -7.73 22.82
N THR A 56 26.03 -7.44 22.71
CA THR A 56 26.51 -6.11 22.33
C THR A 56 26.99 -6.15 20.89
N VAL A 57 26.41 -5.32 20.05
CA VAL A 57 26.74 -5.21 18.63
C VAL A 57 27.35 -3.83 18.37
N LYS A 58 28.43 -3.78 17.60
CA LYS A 58 29.01 -2.51 17.14
C LYS A 58 28.43 -2.15 15.78
N ILE A 59 27.72 -1.04 15.72
CA ILE A 59 27.19 -0.48 14.49
C ILE A 59 27.96 0.81 14.18
N ALA A 60 28.55 0.88 12.99
CA ALA A 60 29.31 2.07 12.59
C ALA A 60 28.39 3.29 12.43
N GLY A 61 28.89 4.45 12.86
CA GLY A 61 28.20 5.73 12.72
C GLY A 61 27.12 6.01 13.77
N LEU A 62 27.01 5.23 14.84
CA LEU A 62 26.25 5.62 16.02
C LEU A 62 26.97 6.77 16.76
N HIS A 63 26.22 7.77 17.20
CA HIS A 63 26.72 8.90 17.99
C HIS A 63 26.78 8.56 19.47
N GLY A 64 25.96 7.61 19.92
CA GLY A 64 25.88 7.16 21.30
C GLY A 64 25.43 5.71 21.45
N PRO A 65 25.38 5.18 22.68
CA PRO A 65 24.85 3.85 22.92
C PRO A 65 23.36 3.80 22.64
N VAL A 66 22.92 2.68 22.04
CA VAL A 66 21.53 2.34 21.83
C VAL A 66 21.19 1.07 22.61
N ASP A 67 20.13 1.09 23.40
CA ASP A 67 19.62 -0.07 24.13
C ASP A 67 18.36 -0.60 23.42
N VAL A 68 18.36 -1.88 23.08
CA VAL A 68 17.22 -2.54 22.44
C VAL A 68 16.71 -3.64 23.38
N ARG A 69 15.49 -3.49 23.84
CA ARG A 69 14.83 -4.44 24.75
C ARG A 69 13.65 -5.10 24.03
N TYR A 70 13.45 -6.38 24.30
CA TYR A 70 12.33 -7.15 23.73
C TYR A 70 11.35 -7.51 24.85
N ASP A 71 10.08 -7.26 24.61
CA ASP A 71 9.01 -7.71 25.50
C ASP A 71 8.73 -9.22 25.34
N ALA A 72 7.74 -9.72 26.07
CA ALA A 72 7.35 -11.14 26.04
C ALA A 72 6.79 -11.59 24.66
N ARG A 73 6.35 -10.65 23.82
CA ARG A 73 5.86 -10.91 22.45
C ARG A 73 6.99 -10.78 21.41
N GLY A 74 8.19 -10.37 21.85
CA GLY A 74 9.32 -10.12 20.95
C GLY A 74 9.29 -8.76 20.27
N VAL A 75 8.48 -7.82 20.75
CA VAL A 75 8.43 -6.45 20.22
C VAL A 75 9.68 -5.70 20.66
N PRO A 76 10.45 -5.07 19.74
CA PRO A 76 11.62 -4.30 20.10
C PRO A 76 11.24 -2.91 20.62
N HIS A 77 11.82 -2.54 21.76
CA HIS A 77 11.81 -1.21 22.34
C HIS A 77 13.21 -0.62 22.18
N ILE A 78 13.36 0.41 21.37
CA ILE A 78 14.64 0.99 20.97
C ILE A 78 14.83 2.34 21.68
N PHE A 79 15.84 2.43 22.55
CA PHE A 79 16.19 3.62 23.30
C PHE A 79 17.51 4.18 22.79
N ALA A 80 17.51 5.42 22.31
CA ALA A 80 18.69 6.10 21.78
C ALA A 80 18.81 7.52 22.36
N THR A 81 19.96 8.15 22.16
CA THR A 81 20.20 9.54 22.57
C THR A 81 19.98 10.55 21.45
N SER A 82 19.86 10.07 20.20
CA SER A 82 19.57 10.87 19.02
C SER A 82 18.57 10.19 18.11
N GLU A 83 17.85 10.98 17.31
CA GLU A 83 16.90 10.44 16.33
C GLU A 83 17.62 9.70 15.20
N GLU A 84 18.79 10.14 14.77
CA GLU A 84 19.57 9.41 13.78
C GLU A 84 19.92 8.00 14.27
N ASP A 85 20.34 7.87 15.54
CA ASP A 85 20.69 6.58 16.12
C ASP A 85 19.47 5.65 16.29
N VAL A 86 18.29 6.19 16.65
CA VAL A 86 17.07 5.38 16.78
C VAL A 86 16.65 4.81 15.43
N TYR A 87 16.70 5.59 14.34
CA TYR A 87 16.36 5.11 13.00
C TYR A 87 17.42 4.16 12.45
N ARG A 88 18.69 4.37 12.75
CA ARG A 88 19.77 3.42 12.42
C ARG A 88 19.57 2.08 13.12
N ALA A 89 19.26 2.10 14.40
CA ALA A 89 18.97 0.89 15.17
C ALA A 89 17.70 0.20 14.68
N LEU A 90 16.65 0.96 14.33
CA LEU A 90 15.44 0.40 13.73
C LEU A 90 15.76 -0.36 12.44
N GLY A 91 16.56 0.23 11.54
CA GLY A 91 16.97 -0.44 10.31
C GLY A 91 17.71 -1.75 10.56
N TYR A 92 18.63 -1.77 11.55
CA TYR A 92 19.35 -2.97 11.96
C TYR A 92 18.40 -4.07 12.50
N VAL A 93 17.50 -3.68 13.40
CA VAL A 93 16.56 -4.61 14.07
C VAL A 93 15.57 -5.20 13.07
N VAL A 94 14.99 -4.36 12.21
CA VAL A 94 14.07 -4.82 11.16
C VAL A 94 14.79 -5.74 10.16
N ALA A 95 16.00 -5.41 9.76
CA ALA A 95 16.77 -6.27 8.87
C ALA A 95 17.08 -7.62 9.52
N ARG A 96 17.42 -7.66 10.80
CA ARG A 96 17.64 -8.92 11.51
C ARG A 96 16.41 -9.82 11.50
N ASP A 97 15.22 -9.24 11.64
CA ASP A 97 13.99 -10.00 11.78
C ASP A 97 13.29 -10.26 10.43
N ARG A 98 13.52 -9.41 9.40
CA ARG A 98 12.72 -9.34 8.19
C ARG A 98 13.52 -9.14 6.89
N LEU A 99 14.82 -9.50 6.84
CA LEU A 99 15.72 -9.16 5.73
C LEU A 99 15.19 -9.60 4.36
N PHE A 100 14.72 -10.85 4.25
CA PHE A 100 14.19 -11.33 2.97
C PHE A 100 12.92 -10.62 2.56
N GLN A 101 12.02 -10.32 3.52
CA GLN A 101 10.81 -9.54 3.26
C GLN A 101 11.14 -8.13 2.75
N LEU A 102 12.12 -7.45 3.35
CA LEU A 102 12.61 -6.15 2.89
C LEU A 102 13.05 -6.19 1.43
N ASP A 103 13.92 -7.14 1.07
CA ASP A 103 14.46 -7.30 -0.29
C ASP A 103 13.35 -7.64 -1.29
N LEU A 104 12.49 -8.63 -0.95
CA LEU A 104 11.41 -9.09 -1.82
C LEU A 104 10.41 -7.98 -2.14
N GLN A 105 9.91 -7.29 -1.12
CA GLN A 105 8.92 -6.21 -1.28
C GLN A 105 9.49 -5.03 -2.09
N THR A 106 10.74 -4.66 -1.82
CA THR A 106 11.40 -3.59 -2.56
C THR A 106 11.63 -3.95 -4.03
N ARG A 107 12.01 -5.20 -4.30
CA ARG A 107 12.16 -5.68 -5.68
C ARG A 107 10.82 -5.73 -6.41
N ALA A 108 9.76 -6.18 -5.76
CA ALA A 108 8.41 -6.14 -6.31
C ALA A 108 7.98 -4.70 -6.65
N ALA A 109 8.27 -3.74 -5.75
CA ALA A 109 7.94 -2.34 -5.94
C ALA A 109 8.76 -1.66 -7.06
N SER A 110 10.02 -2.04 -7.22
CA SER A 110 10.94 -1.46 -8.21
C SER A 110 10.99 -2.21 -9.54
N GLY A 111 10.29 -3.36 -9.67
CA GLY A 111 10.32 -4.20 -10.86
C GLY A 111 11.70 -4.85 -11.08
N THR A 112 12.28 -5.43 -10.03
CA THR A 112 13.60 -6.09 -10.05
C THR A 112 13.61 -7.50 -9.46
N LEU A 113 12.44 -8.16 -9.43
CA LEU A 113 12.32 -9.55 -8.98
C LEU A 113 13.12 -10.53 -9.84
N THR A 114 13.26 -10.25 -11.14
CA THR A 114 14.05 -11.07 -12.06
C THR A 114 15.50 -11.20 -11.62
N GLU A 115 16.06 -10.21 -10.92
CA GLU A 115 17.41 -10.26 -10.36
C GLU A 115 17.53 -11.23 -9.16
N LEU A 116 16.40 -11.60 -8.54
CA LEU A 116 16.36 -12.53 -7.41
C LEU A 116 15.90 -13.92 -7.81
N VAL A 117 14.81 -14.04 -8.60
CA VAL A 117 14.16 -15.32 -8.92
C VAL A 117 14.24 -15.70 -10.40
N GLY A 118 14.91 -14.90 -11.22
CA GLY A 118 15.15 -15.14 -12.63
C GLY A 118 13.97 -14.79 -13.54
N ARG A 119 14.07 -15.13 -14.82
CA ARG A 119 13.18 -14.71 -15.91
C ARG A 119 11.68 -14.98 -15.66
N ARG A 120 11.33 -15.90 -14.76
CA ARG A 120 9.92 -16.20 -14.43
C ARG A 120 9.17 -15.00 -13.84
N ALA A 121 9.89 -14.08 -13.20
CA ALA A 121 9.30 -12.87 -12.61
C ALA A 121 9.19 -11.70 -13.61
N LEU A 122 9.58 -11.87 -14.89
CA LEU A 122 9.56 -10.76 -15.85
C LEU A 122 8.19 -10.06 -15.94
N PRO A 123 7.05 -10.75 -16.05
CA PRO A 123 5.75 -10.08 -16.10
C PRO A 123 5.43 -9.26 -14.84
N LEU A 124 5.92 -9.70 -13.66
CA LEU A 124 5.75 -8.99 -12.39
C LEU A 124 6.63 -7.73 -12.32
N ASP A 125 7.77 -7.73 -13.00
CA ASP A 125 8.66 -6.58 -13.07
C ASP A 125 8.23 -5.55 -14.13
N GLU A 126 7.62 -6.02 -15.22
CA GLU A 126 7.15 -5.14 -16.31
C GLU A 126 6.08 -4.16 -15.82
N THR A 127 5.09 -4.64 -15.06
CA THR A 127 3.96 -3.84 -14.62
C THR A 127 4.37 -2.58 -13.82
N PRO A 128 5.13 -2.66 -12.71
CA PRO A 128 5.52 -1.45 -11.96
C PRO A 128 6.38 -0.49 -12.79
N ARG A 129 7.19 -0.98 -13.73
CA ARG A 129 8.01 -0.13 -14.58
C ARG A 129 7.20 0.57 -15.66
N GLN A 130 6.25 -0.13 -16.29
CA GLN A 130 5.30 0.45 -17.26
C GLN A 130 4.39 1.49 -16.60
N MET A 131 4.00 1.27 -15.33
CA MET A 131 3.26 2.26 -14.54
C MET A 131 4.14 3.41 -14.01
N GLY A 132 5.45 3.44 -14.32
CA GLY A 132 6.33 4.54 -13.97
C GLY A 132 6.77 4.60 -12.51
N MET A 133 6.52 3.56 -11.70
CA MET A 133 6.80 3.53 -10.26
C MET A 133 8.28 3.79 -9.92
N PRO A 134 9.29 3.16 -10.57
CA PRO A 134 10.69 3.44 -10.28
C PRO A 134 11.08 4.88 -10.59
N ARG A 135 10.60 5.42 -11.71
CA ARG A 135 10.83 6.83 -12.07
C ARG A 135 10.22 7.78 -11.05
N ALA A 136 9.00 7.51 -10.61
CA ALA A 136 8.36 8.31 -9.56
C ALA A 136 9.19 8.32 -8.27
N ALA A 137 9.74 7.17 -7.85
CA ALA A 137 10.62 7.09 -6.69
C ALA A 137 11.91 7.89 -6.88
N GLU A 138 12.51 7.86 -8.06
CA GLU A 138 13.69 8.68 -8.41
C GLU A 138 13.36 10.20 -8.33
N LEU A 139 12.22 10.60 -8.87
CA LEU A 139 11.77 12.01 -8.85
C LEU A 139 11.44 12.48 -7.43
N LYS A 140 10.72 11.67 -6.64
CA LYS A 140 10.47 11.96 -5.22
C LYS A 140 11.77 12.13 -4.46
N LEU A 141 12.71 11.18 -4.59
CA LEU A 141 14.00 11.25 -3.93
C LEU A 141 14.78 12.51 -4.36
N ALA A 142 14.76 12.87 -5.64
CA ALA A 142 15.46 14.06 -6.14
C ALA A 142 14.82 15.38 -5.66
N ALA A 143 13.52 15.40 -5.42
CA ALA A 143 12.79 16.56 -4.93
C ALA A 143 13.00 16.85 -3.44
N LEU A 144 13.38 15.85 -2.65
CA LEU A 144 13.65 16.02 -1.22
C LEU A 144 14.90 16.84 -0.97
N ASP A 145 14.81 17.81 -0.05
CA ASP A 145 15.98 18.54 0.44
C ASP A 145 16.99 17.54 1.06
N SER A 146 18.25 17.70 0.73
CA SER A 146 19.35 16.88 1.24
C SER A 146 19.47 16.89 2.78
N ASN A 147 19.01 17.97 3.42
CA ASN A 147 19.04 18.17 4.87
C ASN A 147 17.69 17.90 5.54
N SER A 148 16.68 17.42 4.81
CA SER A 148 15.37 17.11 5.37
C SER A 148 15.45 15.94 6.37
N MET A 149 14.48 15.90 7.29
CA MET A 149 14.35 14.78 8.25
C MET A 149 14.10 13.46 7.51
N SER A 150 13.33 13.47 6.44
CA SER A 150 13.11 12.29 5.60
C SER A 150 14.41 11.73 5.02
N ARG A 151 15.32 12.60 4.56
CA ARG A 151 16.65 12.16 4.10
C ARG A 151 17.48 11.58 5.24
N LEU A 152 17.48 12.20 6.40
CA LEU A 152 18.18 11.69 7.59
C LEU A 152 17.65 10.31 7.97
N MET A 153 16.34 10.16 8.10
CA MET A 153 15.71 8.89 8.47
C MET A 153 16.04 7.77 7.49
N MET A 154 15.87 8.02 6.18
CA MET A 154 16.16 7.02 5.14
C MET A 154 17.63 6.62 5.12
N ASN A 155 18.57 7.59 5.28
CA ASN A 155 20.00 7.32 5.31
C ASN A 155 20.40 6.52 6.55
N ALA A 156 19.89 6.90 7.72
CA ALA A 156 20.16 6.20 8.98
C ALA A 156 19.60 4.78 8.95
N TYR A 157 18.36 4.62 8.50
CA TYR A 157 17.73 3.31 8.35
C TYR A 157 18.53 2.42 7.37
N ALA A 158 18.90 2.94 6.21
CA ALA A 158 19.71 2.22 5.23
C ALA A 158 21.07 1.79 5.81
N ALA A 159 21.71 2.66 6.57
CA ALA A 159 22.96 2.33 7.25
C ALA A 159 22.79 1.20 8.27
N GLY A 160 21.67 1.19 9.01
CA GLY A 160 21.32 0.12 9.95
C GLY A 160 21.09 -1.22 9.27
N VAL A 161 20.25 -1.24 8.22
CA VAL A 161 20.01 -2.45 7.40
C VAL A 161 21.33 -3.00 6.86
N ASN A 162 22.17 -2.13 6.30
CA ASN A 162 23.45 -2.53 5.73
C ASN A 162 24.45 -3.03 6.80
N ALA A 163 24.43 -2.46 8.00
CA ALA A 163 25.25 -2.93 9.09
C ALA A 163 24.90 -4.37 9.50
N TYR A 164 23.60 -4.71 9.47
CA TYR A 164 23.17 -6.09 9.67
C TYR A 164 23.65 -7.00 8.52
N ILE A 165 23.44 -6.63 7.27
CA ILE A 165 23.87 -7.39 6.09
C ILE A 165 25.38 -7.65 6.15
N ASP A 166 26.19 -6.64 6.51
CA ASP A 166 27.64 -6.74 6.59
C ASP A 166 28.12 -7.65 7.74
N SER A 167 27.28 -7.88 8.75
CA SER A 167 27.58 -8.79 9.86
C SER A 167 27.34 -10.26 9.53
N LEU A 168 26.62 -10.57 8.42
CA LEU A 168 26.24 -11.92 8.06
C LEU A 168 27.35 -12.63 7.29
N SER A 169 27.65 -13.87 7.68
CA SER A 169 28.31 -14.83 6.80
C SER A 169 27.27 -15.55 5.90
N PRO A 170 27.65 -16.19 4.80
CA PRO A 170 26.72 -16.97 3.98
C PRO A 170 25.95 -18.04 4.76
N ALA A 171 26.53 -18.58 5.84
CA ALA A 171 25.86 -19.54 6.73
C ALA A 171 24.72 -18.90 7.54
N ASP A 172 24.75 -17.60 7.76
CA ASP A 172 23.74 -16.86 8.55
C ASP A 172 22.63 -16.26 7.70
N TYR A 173 22.72 -16.38 6.35
CA TYR A 173 21.67 -15.85 5.48
C TYR A 173 20.32 -16.49 5.79
N PRO A 174 19.21 -15.73 5.73
CA PRO A 174 17.87 -16.29 5.67
C PRO A 174 17.77 -17.43 4.67
N ILE A 175 16.95 -18.44 4.99
CA ILE A 175 16.89 -19.67 4.22
C ILE A 175 16.49 -19.43 2.75
N GLU A 176 15.68 -18.44 2.50
CA GLU A 176 15.21 -18.07 1.15
C GLU A 176 16.38 -17.73 0.24
N TYR A 177 17.37 -16.96 0.71
CA TYR A 177 18.56 -16.64 -0.07
C TYR A 177 19.39 -17.89 -0.41
N LYS A 178 19.51 -18.82 0.55
CA LYS A 178 20.23 -20.08 0.35
C LYS A 178 19.53 -20.94 -0.70
N LEU A 179 18.18 -21.05 -0.63
CA LEU A 179 17.40 -21.81 -1.60
C LEU A 179 17.42 -21.20 -3.00
N LEU A 180 17.46 -19.87 -3.08
CA LEU A 180 17.56 -19.13 -4.33
C LEU A 180 19.01 -19.02 -4.86
N ASN A 181 19.99 -19.47 -4.07
CA ASN A 181 21.43 -19.26 -4.35
C ASN A 181 21.73 -17.77 -4.60
N ALA A 182 21.13 -16.91 -3.81
CA ALA A 182 21.20 -15.46 -3.89
C ALA A 182 21.90 -14.87 -2.65
N ARG A 183 22.17 -13.57 -2.71
CA ARG A 183 22.73 -12.80 -1.59
C ARG A 183 21.80 -11.62 -1.28
N PRO A 184 21.73 -11.20 -0.01
CA PRO A 184 21.03 -9.97 0.36
C PRO A 184 21.58 -8.78 -0.44
N ALA A 185 20.68 -8.00 -1.03
CA ALA A 185 21.04 -6.75 -1.69
C ALA A 185 21.25 -5.64 -0.66
N ARG A 186 22.20 -4.73 -0.93
CA ARG A 186 22.37 -3.56 -0.08
C ARG A 186 21.16 -2.63 -0.17
N TRP A 187 20.70 -2.18 0.99
CA TRP A 187 19.60 -1.23 1.08
C TRP A 187 20.07 0.18 0.71
N ARG A 188 19.30 0.85 -0.10
CA ARG A 188 19.51 2.25 -0.50
C ARG A 188 18.35 3.10 0.03
N PRO A 189 18.54 4.39 0.31
CA PRO A 189 17.46 5.29 0.78
C PRO A 189 16.21 5.26 -0.10
N ILE A 190 16.38 5.19 -1.43
CA ILE A 190 15.26 5.09 -2.39
C ILE A 190 14.37 3.86 -2.17
N ASN A 191 14.87 2.81 -1.53
CA ASN A 191 14.10 1.58 -1.30
C ASN A 191 12.90 1.84 -0.38
N SER A 192 13.03 2.76 0.58
CA SER A 192 11.90 3.19 1.42
C SER A 192 10.81 3.90 0.59
N ILE A 193 11.21 4.70 -0.41
CA ILE A 193 10.25 5.35 -1.33
C ILE A 193 9.59 4.32 -2.26
N HIS A 194 10.33 3.35 -2.77
CA HIS A 194 9.74 2.24 -3.55
C HIS A 194 8.64 1.53 -2.76
N LEU A 195 8.89 1.28 -1.47
CA LEU A 195 7.92 0.62 -0.60
C LEU A 195 6.68 1.48 -0.39
N LEU A 196 6.82 2.78 -0.12
CA LEU A 196 5.69 3.70 0.02
C LEU A 196 4.88 3.81 -1.27
N ASN A 197 5.54 3.90 -2.43
CA ASN A 197 4.86 3.84 -3.71
C ASN A 197 4.10 2.51 -3.90
N ARG A 198 4.66 1.38 -3.45
CA ARG A 198 3.96 0.08 -3.49
C ARG A 198 2.71 0.10 -2.61
N MET A 199 2.74 0.72 -1.44
CA MET A 199 1.54 0.91 -0.61
C MET A 199 0.52 1.80 -1.31
N GLY A 200 0.99 2.86 -1.97
CA GLY A 200 0.14 3.68 -2.85
C GLY A 200 -0.55 2.86 -3.93
N TRP A 201 0.19 1.99 -4.61
CA TRP A 201 -0.41 1.05 -5.57
C TRP A 201 -1.45 0.16 -4.91
N THR A 202 -1.09 -0.52 -3.83
CA THR A 202 -2.00 -1.47 -3.15
C THR A 202 -3.33 -0.82 -2.77
N LEU A 203 -3.34 0.46 -2.40
CA LEU A 203 -4.51 1.13 -1.82
C LEU A 203 -5.17 2.17 -2.74
N ALA A 204 -4.58 2.52 -3.88
CA ALA A 204 -5.05 3.61 -4.73
C ALA A 204 -4.88 3.31 -6.24
N SER A 205 -4.92 2.05 -6.66
CA SER A 205 -4.82 1.63 -8.06
C SER A 205 -6.15 1.17 -8.65
N ALA A 206 -7.27 1.54 -8.05
CA ALA A 206 -8.58 1.30 -8.66
C ALA A 206 -8.65 2.01 -10.01
N ASP A 207 -9.19 1.30 -11.01
CA ASP A 207 -9.36 1.77 -12.38
C ASP A 207 -10.84 1.72 -12.76
N PRO A 208 -11.64 2.68 -12.27
CA PRO A 208 -13.05 2.78 -12.64
C PRO A 208 -13.25 3.22 -14.09
N ASP A 209 -12.29 3.98 -14.68
CA ASP A 209 -12.38 4.56 -16.03
C ASP A 209 -12.57 3.49 -17.09
N HIS A 210 -11.63 2.54 -17.17
CA HIS A 210 -11.72 1.46 -18.15
C HIS A 210 -12.87 0.51 -17.85
N THR A 211 -13.18 0.30 -16.57
CA THR A 211 -14.30 -0.56 -16.15
C THR A 211 -15.63 0.03 -16.60
N PHE A 212 -15.85 1.32 -16.35
CA PHE A 212 -17.05 2.03 -16.76
C PHE A 212 -17.16 2.15 -18.28
N GLU A 213 -16.07 2.55 -18.99
CA GLU A 213 -16.06 2.66 -20.46
C GLU A 213 -16.45 1.32 -21.12
N ARG A 214 -15.88 0.21 -20.63
CA ARG A 214 -16.20 -1.12 -21.15
C ARG A 214 -17.64 -1.51 -20.90
N ALA A 215 -18.18 -1.22 -19.73
CA ALA A 215 -19.59 -1.45 -19.42
C ALA A 215 -20.49 -0.58 -20.29
N ALA A 216 -20.19 0.72 -20.40
CA ALA A 216 -20.96 1.66 -21.22
C ALA A 216 -20.95 1.30 -22.72
N ALA A 217 -19.83 0.83 -23.24
CA ALA A 217 -19.72 0.35 -24.61
C ALA A 217 -20.60 -0.89 -24.89
N LEU A 218 -20.84 -1.73 -23.88
CA LEU A 218 -21.64 -2.96 -24.01
C LEU A 218 -23.13 -2.75 -23.81
N VAL A 219 -23.53 -1.90 -22.85
CA VAL A 219 -24.95 -1.78 -22.45
C VAL A 219 -25.48 -0.34 -22.53
N GLY A 220 -24.63 0.62 -22.89
CA GLY A 220 -24.94 2.06 -22.91
C GLY A 220 -24.74 2.73 -21.53
N ASP A 221 -24.48 4.04 -21.53
CA ASP A 221 -24.15 4.83 -20.35
C ASP A 221 -25.19 4.72 -19.23
N SER A 222 -26.47 4.82 -19.55
CA SER A 222 -27.54 4.78 -18.55
C SER A 222 -27.61 3.45 -17.80
N ALA A 223 -27.46 2.34 -18.53
CA ALA A 223 -27.46 1.01 -17.92
C ALA A 223 -26.16 0.76 -17.13
N ALA A 224 -25.02 1.22 -17.64
CA ALA A 224 -23.74 1.15 -16.93
C ALA A 224 -23.80 1.91 -15.58
N ARG A 225 -24.31 3.15 -15.57
CA ARG A 225 -24.49 3.93 -14.32
C ARG A 225 -25.47 3.31 -13.34
N SER A 226 -26.44 2.52 -13.79
CA SER A 226 -27.33 1.80 -12.87
C SER A 226 -26.67 0.61 -12.18
N VAL A 227 -25.61 0.06 -12.79
CA VAL A 227 -24.82 -1.07 -12.23
C VAL A 227 -23.64 -0.58 -11.40
N PHE A 228 -23.05 0.54 -11.81
CA PHE A 228 -21.94 1.22 -11.10
C PHE A 228 -22.43 2.59 -10.60
N PRO A 229 -23.27 2.63 -9.55
CA PRO A 229 -23.75 3.88 -9.00
C PRO A 229 -22.60 4.59 -8.26
N GLN A 230 -22.48 5.89 -8.42
CA GLN A 230 -21.48 6.69 -7.69
C GLN A 230 -21.73 6.72 -6.18
N HIS A 231 -22.97 6.59 -5.78
CA HIS A 231 -23.40 6.62 -4.39
C HIS A 231 -24.47 5.55 -4.17
N THR A 232 -24.44 4.94 -2.99
CA THR A 232 -25.47 3.98 -2.59
C THR A 232 -26.37 4.55 -1.49
N PRO A 233 -27.71 4.45 -1.62
CA PRO A 233 -28.63 5.02 -0.62
C PRO A 233 -28.63 4.28 0.72
N ILE A 234 -28.03 3.09 0.80
CA ILE A 234 -27.88 2.35 2.07
C ILE A 234 -26.62 2.70 2.83
N GLU A 235 -25.69 3.43 2.23
CA GLU A 235 -24.46 3.81 2.89
C GLU A 235 -24.71 4.91 3.92
N GLU A 236 -24.09 4.77 5.09
CA GLU A 236 -24.01 5.83 6.07
C GLU A 236 -22.61 6.46 5.98
N PRO A 237 -22.47 7.68 5.44
CA PRO A 237 -21.19 8.35 5.36
C PRO A 237 -20.58 8.60 6.74
N ILE A 238 -19.27 8.83 6.81
CA ILE A 238 -18.59 9.20 8.08
C ILE A 238 -19.23 10.47 8.65
N GLN A 239 -19.61 11.41 7.77
CA GLN A 239 -20.33 12.64 8.11
C GLN A 239 -21.68 12.66 7.37
N PRO A 240 -22.73 12.10 7.99
CA PRO A 240 -24.05 12.13 7.40
C PRO A 240 -24.63 13.55 7.36
N GLU A 241 -25.54 13.80 6.42
CA GLU A 241 -26.29 15.05 6.34
C GLU A 241 -27.01 15.39 7.65
N PRO A 242 -27.19 16.68 7.98
CA PRO A 242 -28.03 17.09 9.09
C PRO A 242 -29.44 16.52 8.95
N GLY A 243 -29.87 15.72 9.92
CA GLY A 243 -31.18 15.04 9.88
C GLY A 243 -31.17 13.65 9.24
N TRP A 244 -30.01 13.07 9.00
CA TRP A 244 -29.86 11.67 8.61
C TRP A 244 -30.70 10.74 9.49
N LYS A 245 -31.58 9.94 8.88
CA LYS A 245 -32.53 9.06 9.57
C LYS A 245 -32.17 7.58 9.48
N GLY A 246 -30.96 7.28 9.02
CA GLY A 246 -30.51 5.92 8.75
C GLY A 246 -30.59 5.54 7.28
N PRO A 247 -30.07 4.34 6.93
CA PRO A 247 -30.04 3.87 5.57
C PRO A 247 -31.46 3.76 5.01
N ARG A 248 -31.63 4.15 3.75
CA ARG A 248 -32.93 4.03 3.05
C ARG A 248 -33.04 2.61 2.51
N ASN A 249 -34.05 1.89 2.95
CA ASN A 249 -34.37 0.53 2.48
C ASN A 249 -35.49 0.51 1.43
N ASP A 250 -35.84 1.65 0.89
CA ASP A 250 -36.93 1.83 -0.10
C ASP A 250 -36.42 1.67 -1.54
N PHE A 251 -35.59 0.65 -1.79
CA PHE A 251 -35.10 0.37 -3.13
C PHE A 251 -36.25 0.13 -4.10
N GLN A 252 -36.40 1.03 -5.05
CA GLN A 252 -37.06 0.67 -6.31
C GLN A 252 -35.99 0.01 -7.19
N PRO A 253 -36.20 -1.24 -7.64
CA PRO A 253 -35.29 -1.84 -8.61
C PRO A 253 -35.24 -0.92 -9.83
N ILE A 254 -34.11 -0.31 -10.11
CA ILE A 254 -33.89 0.42 -11.36
C ILE A 254 -33.70 -0.66 -12.43
N VAL A 255 -34.78 -1.25 -12.86
CA VAL A 255 -34.80 -1.97 -14.13
C VAL A 255 -35.01 -0.90 -15.18
N PRO A 256 -34.01 -0.58 -16.03
CA PRO A 256 -34.22 0.35 -17.12
C PRO A 256 -35.40 -0.11 -17.96
N PRO A 257 -36.44 0.70 -18.18
CA PRO A 257 -37.56 0.29 -18.99
C PRO A 257 -37.06 -0.07 -20.39
N GLY A 258 -37.20 -1.34 -20.78
CA GLY A 258 -36.85 -1.81 -22.12
C GLY A 258 -35.40 -2.29 -22.31
N ALA A 259 -34.64 -2.56 -21.24
CA ALA A 259 -33.37 -3.26 -21.40
C ALA A 259 -33.63 -4.64 -22.05
N PRO A 260 -33.01 -4.96 -23.21
CA PRO A 260 -33.19 -6.28 -23.81
C PRO A 260 -32.70 -7.38 -22.86
N ASP A 261 -33.31 -8.56 -22.87
CA ASP A 261 -32.82 -9.75 -22.13
C ASP A 261 -31.34 -10.06 -22.39
N THR A 262 -30.83 -9.63 -23.55
CA THR A 262 -29.42 -9.69 -23.90
C THR A 262 -28.55 -8.75 -23.04
N ALA A 263 -29.03 -7.55 -22.67
CA ALA A 263 -28.32 -6.61 -21.84
C ALA A 263 -28.21 -7.15 -20.41
N ALA A 264 -29.28 -7.73 -19.86
CA ALA A 264 -29.26 -8.36 -18.53
C ALA A 264 -28.26 -9.55 -18.46
N ARG A 265 -28.22 -10.39 -19.52
CA ARG A 265 -27.27 -11.49 -19.63
C ARG A 265 -25.83 -11.02 -19.82
N THR A 266 -25.62 -9.94 -20.57
CA THR A 266 -24.31 -9.34 -20.78
C THR A 266 -23.83 -8.69 -19.48
N LEU A 267 -24.69 -7.98 -18.74
CA LEU A 267 -24.39 -7.43 -17.42
C LEU A 267 -24.07 -8.55 -16.40
N ALA A 268 -24.84 -9.63 -16.40
CA ALA A 268 -24.54 -10.79 -15.55
C ALA A 268 -23.19 -11.45 -15.90
N SER A 269 -22.86 -11.53 -17.20
CA SER A 269 -21.55 -12.04 -17.64
C SER A 269 -20.41 -11.07 -17.31
N LEU A 270 -20.67 -9.76 -17.36
CA LEU A 270 -19.74 -8.74 -16.90
C LEU A 270 -19.52 -8.83 -15.38
N TYR A 271 -20.60 -8.96 -14.61
CA TYR A 271 -20.51 -9.15 -13.16
C TYR A 271 -19.73 -10.42 -12.79
N GLN A 272 -19.94 -11.52 -13.55
CA GLN A 272 -19.12 -12.71 -13.41
C GLN A 272 -17.66 -12.51 -13.84
N HIS A 273 -17.40 -11.64 -14.81
CA HIS A 273 -16.05 -11.37 -15.32
C HIS A 273 -15.29 -10.35 -14.49
N PHE A 274 -15.99 -9.37 -13.93
CA PHE A 274 -15.43 -8.29 -13.11
C PHE A 274 -15.58 -8.53 -11.59
N GLY A 275 -16.64 -9.21 -11.16
CA GLY A 275 -16.86 -9.61 -9.77
C GLY A 275 -16.16 -10.92 -9.37
N ALA A 276 -15.87 -11.77 -10.37
CA ALA A 276 -15.03 -12.97 -10.22
C ALA A 276 -13.73 -12.79 -11.01
N GLY A 277 -13.09 -11.63 -10.92
CA GLY A 277 -11.75 -11.42 -11.46
C GLY A 277 -10.82 -12.55 -11.05
N ASP A 278 -9.73 -12.74 -11.77
CA ASP A 278 -8.71 -13.74 -11.42
C ASP A 278 -8.56 -13.76 -9.89
N PRO A 279 -8.88 -14.88 -9.21
CA PRO A 279 -8.73 -14.99 -7.75
C PRO A 279 -7.29 -14.71 -7.28
N ASN A 280 -6.34 -14.62 -8.23
CA ASN A 280 -4.96 -14.23 -7.99
C ASN A 280 -4.69 -12.76 -8.37
N SER A 281 -5.65 -12.00 -8.91
CA SER A 281 -5.43 -10.58 -9.16
C SER A 281 -5.42 -9.80 -7.84
N GLU A 282 -4.44 -8.92 -7.66
CA GLU A 282 -4.35 -8.07 -6.47
C GLU A 282 -5.60 -7.18 -6.30
N SER A 283 -6.26 -6.82 -7.40
CA SER A 283 -7.51 -6.03 -7.40
C SER A 283 -8.73 -6.75 -6.82
N ASN A 284 -8.70 -8.09 -6.71
CA ASN A 284 -9.80 -8.87 -6.12
C ASN A 284 -9.62 -9.17 -4.63
N ARG A 285 -8.51 -8.75 -4.05
CA ARG A 285 -8.30 -8.86 -2.61
C ARG A 285 -9.05 -7.71 -1.97
N ALA A 286 -10.09 -8.01 -1.23
CA ALA A 286 -10.84 -7.02 -0.46
C ALA A 286 -9.94 -6.45 0.65
N PHE A 287 -9.12 -5.47 0.29
CA PHE A 287 -8.46 -4.63 1.28
C PHE A 287 -9.54 -3.78 1.93
N ALA A 288 -9.64 -3.87 3.23
CA ALA A 288 -10.61 -3.12 4.00
C ALA A 288 -9.94 -2.60 5.27
N SER A 289 -10.63 -1.81 6.05
CA SER A 289 -10.13 -1.40 7.37
C SER A 289 -11.30 -0.96 8.23
N ASN A 290 -11.15 -1.01 9.54
CA ASN A 290 -12.07 -0.41 10.47
C ASN A 290 -11.30 0.53 11.39
N ASN A 291 -11.89 1.65 11.75
CA ASN A 291 -11.46 2.43 12.89
C ASN A 291 -12.65 3.13 13.55
N TRP A 292 -12.54 3.38 14.85
CA TRP A 292 -13.48 4.22 15.57
C TRP A 292 -12.84 4.87 16.79
N ALA A 293 -13.32 6.05 17.13
CA ALA A 293 -12.96 6.77 18.34
C ALA A 293 -14.22 7.18 19.11
N VAL A 294 -14.14 7.10 20.43
CA VAL A 294 -15.24 7.44 21.35
C VAL A 294 -14.78 8.54 22.29
N ALA A 295 -15.55 9.64 22.34
CA ALA A 295 -15.27 10.77 23.20
C ALA A 295 -15.47 10.44 24.70
N PRO A 296 -14.81 11.16 25.63
CA PRO A 296 -14.91 10.92 27.08
C PRO A 296 -16.32 10.87 27.63
N SER A 297 -17.25 11.64 27.05
CA SER A 297 -18.66 11.69 27.46
C SER A 297 -19.42 10.39 27.26
N ARG A 298 -18.87 9.46 26.48
CA ARG A 298 -19.47 8.15 26.16
C ARG A 298 -18.64 6.96 26.64
N THR A 299 -17.55 7.21 27.36
CA THR A 299 -16.70 6.14 27.92
C THR A 299 -16.87 6.03 29.42
N LYS A 300 -16.77 4.81 29.96
CA LYS A 300 -16.89 4.56 31.39
C LYS A 300 -15.77 5.22 32.20
N ALA A 301 -14.57 5.29 31.65
CA ALA A 301 -13.40 5.84 32.32
C ALA A 301 -13.26 7.37 32.15
N GLY A 302 -14.09 8.02 31.34
CA GLY A 302 -14.00 9.46 31.09
C GLY A 302 -12.77 9.88 30.27
N HIS A 303 -12.19 8.97 29.51
CA HIS A 303 -11.09 9.23 28.58
C HIS A 303 -11.51 8.84 27.17
N ALA A 304 -10.94 9.49 26.15
CA ALA A 304 -11.15 9.06 24.77
C ALA A 304 -10.60 7.65 24.56
N LEU A 305 -11.30 6.85 23.77
CA LEU A 305 -10.85 5.53 23.33
C LEU A 305 -10.73 5.53 21.80
N LEU A 306 -9.72 4.86 21.27
CA LEU A 306 -9.48 4.69 19.84
C LEU A 306 -9.15 3.23 19.54
N ALA A 307 -9.79 2.67 18.51
CA ALA A 307 -9.48 1.38 17.94
C ALA A 307 -9.19 1.50 16.45
N GLY A 308 -8.32 0.65 15.93
CA GLY A 308 -7.97 0.58 14.52
C GLY A 308 -7.59 -0.82 14.10
N ASP A 309 -8.10 -1.24 12.94
CA ASP A 309 -7.98 -2.58 12.40
C ASP A 309 -7.77 -2.50 10.87
N PRO A 310 -6.51 -2.28 10.41
CA PRO A 310 -6.18 -2.16 9.00
C PRO A 310 -6.11 -3.56 8.35
N HIS A 311 -7.08 -3.88 7.50
CA HIS A 311 -7.15 -5.15 6.78
C HIS A 311 -6.31 -5.08 5.51
N LEU A 312 -5.07 -5.54 5.59
CA LEU A 312 -4.21 -5.78 4.44
C LEU A 312 -4.08 -7.29 4.21
N GLU A 313 -3.30 -7.68 3.21
CA GLU A 313 -3.08 -9.09 2.90
C GLU A 313 -2.53 -9.85 4.12
N LEU A 314 -3.16 -10.96 4.46
CA LEU A 314 -2.68 -11.85 5.52
C LEU A 314 -1.51 -12.69 4.99
N THR A 315 -0.30 -12.26 5.28
CA THR A 315 0.95 -12.92 4.86
C THR A 315 1.76 -13.41 6.04
N LEU A 316 2.68 -14.32 5.79
CA LEU A 316 3.68 -14.77 6.75
C LEU A 316 5.08 -14.62 6.13
N PRO A 317 5.92 -13.71 6.66
CA PRO A 317 5.65 -12.81 7.80
C PRO A 317 4.61 -11.73 7.47
N SER A 318 3.94 -11.21 8.53
CA SER A 318 2.98 -10.10 8.41
C SER A 318 3.62 -8.87 7.77
N ILE A 319 2.82 -8.07 7.08
CA ILE A 319 3.25 -6.77 6.58
C ILE A 319 3.58 -5.79 7.72
N TRP A 320 2.89 -5.91 8.86
CA TRP A 320 3.09 -5.06 10.01
C TRP A 320 4.27 -5.53 10.88
N TYR A 321 5.05 -4.56 11.36
CA TYR A 321 6.14 -4.76 12.31
C TYR A 321 5.95 -3.82 13.49
N GLU A 322 5.68 -4.36 14.67
CA GLU A 322 5.42 -3.61 15.89
C GLU A 322 6.74 -3.14 16.51
N VAL A 323 6.80 -1.88 16.98
CA VAL A 323 8.03 -1.26 17.49
C VAL A 323 7.73 -0.11 18.44
N HIS A 324 8.66 0.14 19.38
CA HIS A 324 8.69 1.32 20.25
C HIS A 324 10.00 2.07 20.03
N LEU A 325 9.92 3.35 19.69
CA LEU A 325 11.06 4.23 19.46
C LEU A 325 11.10 5.31 20.53
N VAL A 326 12.24 5.44 21.23
CA VAL A 326 12.40 6.39 22.33
C VAL A 326 13.69 7.18 22.18
N VAL A 327 13.57 8.49 22.11
CA VAL A 327 14.67 9.47 22.28
C VAL A 327 14.21 10.43 23.39
N PRO A 328 14.80 10.37 24.60
CA PRO A 328 14.31 11.13 25.74
C PRO A 328 14.16 12.62 25.45
N GLY A 329 12.97 13.17 25.73
CA GLY A 329 12.64 14.58 25.50
C GLY A 329 12.38 14.97 24.05
N LYS A 330 12.48 14.03 23.08
CA LYS A 330 12.26 14.29 21.66
C LYS A 330 11.22 13.37 21.06
N LEU A 331 11.37 12.07 21.16
CA LEU A 331 10.52 11.06 20.55
C LEU A 331 10.15 10.00 21.57
N ASP A 332 8.88 9.62 21.63
CA ASP A 332 8.38 8.48 22.40
C ASP A 332 7.14 7.96 21.69
N VAL A 333 7.33 7.06 20.73
CA VAL A 333 6.27 6.58 19.84
C VAL A 333 6.24 5.06 19.79
N TYR A 334 5.06 4.50 19.98
CA TYR A 334 4.78 3.07 19.89
C TYR A 334 3.74 2.79 18.82
N GLY A 335 3.92 1.73 18.06
CA GLY A 335 2.93 1.29 17.08
C GLY A 335 3.50 0.32 16.06
N VAL A 336 2.91 0.34 14.88
CA VAL A 336 3.31 -0.54 13.77
C VAL A 336 3.90 0.28 12.63
N THR A 337 4.94 -0.30 12.04
CA THR A 337 5.54 0.17 10.79
C THR A 337 5.47 -0.92 9.73
N ILE A 338 5.75 -0.56 8.50
CA ILE A 338 5.96 -1.51 7.40
C ILE A 338 7.47 -1.70 7.25
N PRO A 339 7.99 -2.95 7.22
CA PRO A 339 9.42 -3.19 7.02
C PRO A 339 9.96 -2.43 5.81
N GLY A 340 10.90 -1.50 6.05
CA GLY A 340 11.46 -0.58 5.05
C GLY A 340 11.00 0.87 5.19
N SER A 341 9.94 1.15 5.96
CA SER A 341 9.59 2.50 6.41
C SER A 341 10.32 2.81 7.72
N PRO A 342 11.02 3.94 7.83
CA PRO A 342 11.70 4.33 9.06
C PRO A 342 10.78 4.97 10.11
N THR A 343 9.47 5.06 9.86
CA THR A 343 8.50 5.75 10.74
C THR A 343 7.41 4.80 11.23
N VAL A 344 6.81 5.10 12.37
CA VAL A 344 5.56 4.46 12.81
C VAL A 344 4.41 4.97 11.95
N VAL A 345 3.67 4.04 11.35
CA VAL A 345 2.55 4.36 10.45
C VAL A 345 1.25 4.52 11.23
N ILE A 346 0.93 3.57 12.09
CA ILE A 346 -0.24 3.58 12.97
C ILE A 346 0.26 3.36 14.39
N GLY A 347 -0.18 4.17 15.34
CA GLY A 347 0.30 4.05 16.72
C GLY A 347 -0.11 5.19 17.62
N PHE A 348 0.71 5.42 18.62
CA PHE A 348 0.49 6.50 19.59
C PHE A 348 1.82 7.02 20.16
N ASN A 349 1.79 8.27 20.59
CA ASN A 349 2.81 8.87 21.44
C ASN A 349 2.19 9.20 22.81
N ARG A 350 2.79 10.10 23.57
CA ARG A 350 2.30 10.47 24.92
C ARG A 350 1.02 11.30 24.90
N ASP A 351 0.68 11.91 23.78
CA ASP A 351 -0.36 12.92 23.66
C ASP A 351 -1.47 12.53 22.70
N VAL A 352 -1.15 11.82 21.60
CA VAL A 352 -2.12 11.42 20.56
C VAL A 352 -1.99 9.94 20.22
N ALA A 353 -3.12 9.34 19.81
CA ALA A 353 -3.18 8.02 19.18
C ALA A 353 -3.88 8.15 17.83
N TRP A 354 -3.39 7.42 16.80
CA TRP A 354 -3.92 7.52 15.44
C TRP A 354 -3.99 6.19 14.72
N THR A 355 -4.93 6.11 13.79
CA THR A 355 -5.12 4.97 12.91
C THR A 355 -5.76 5.40 11.60
N PHE A 356 -5.63 4.58 10.55
CA PHE A 356 -6.04 4.93 9.20
C PHE A 356 -6.99 3.89 8.61
N THR A 357 -7.91 4.35 7.75
CA THR A 357 -8.64 3.51 6.80
C THR A 357 -8.47 4.10 5.40
N ASN A 358 -8.47 3.25 4.36
CA ASN A 358 -8.43 3.75 3.00
C ASN A 358 -9.70 4.55 2.67
N THR A 359 -9.55 5.70 2.00
CA THR A 359 -10.70 6.48 1.53
C THR A 359 -11.40 5.85 0.35
N GLY A 360 -10.71 5.01 -0.44
CA GLY A 360 -11.20 4.56 -1.73
C GLY A 360 -11.37 5.69 -2.75
N ALA A 361 -10.73 6.84 -2.55
CA ALA A 361 -10.85 7.96 -3.47
C ALA A 361 -10.24 7.61 -4.83
N ASP A 362 -10.95 7.99 -5.90
CA ASP A 362 -10.46 7.92 -7.25
C ASP A 362 -9.42 9.02 -7.49
N VAL A 363 -8.17 8.59 -7.65
CA VAL A 363 -6.99 9.45 -7.74
C VAL A 363 -6.11 9.13 -8.95
N MET A 364 -6.68 8.38 -9.91
CA MET A 364 -6.00 7.94 -11.13
C MET A 364 -6.93 8.12 -12.33
N ASP A 365 -6.51 8.91 -13.32
CA ASP A 365 -7.26 9.15 -14.56
C ASP A 365 -6.46 8.71 -15.78
N PHE A 366 -7.18 8.23 -16.80
CA PHE A 366 -6.63 7.86 -18.09
C PHE A 366 -7.02 8.85 -19.19
N TYR A 367 -6.09 9.06 -20.11
CA TYR A 367 -6.26 9.98 -21.23
C TYR A 367 -5.94 9.26 -22.53
N ARG A 368 -6.90 9.21 -23.45
CA ARG A 368 -6.68 8.62 -24.79
C ARG A 368 -5.85 9.59 -25.63
N GLU A 369 -4.62 9.17 -25.94
CA GLU A 369 -3.66 9.99 -26.64
C GLU A 369 -3.76 9.84 -28.16
N THR A 370 -3.64 10.96 -28.89
CA THR A 370 -3.39 10.97 -30.33
C THR A 370 -1.89 11.00 -30.56
N VAL A 371 -1.33 9.97 -31.17
CA VAL A 371 0.10 9.79 -31.40
C VAL A 371 0.46 9.86 -32.88
N ASP A 372 1.71 10.21 -33.20
CA ASP A 372 2.24 10.32 -34.55
C ASP A 372 2.41 8.97 -35.26
N ASP A 373 2.74 7.93 -34.53
CA ASP A 373 2.90 6.55 -35.01
C ASP A 373 2.32 5.59 -33.96
N SER A 374 1.28 4.86 -34.32
CA SER A 374 0.62 3.92 -33.40
C SER A 374 1.51 2.74 -32.98
N ALA A 375 2.48 2.35 -33.81
CA ALA A 375 3.38 1.23 -33.53
C ALA A 375 4.57 1.65 -32.67
N ASN A 376 5.10 2.88 -32.87
CA ASN A 376 6.27 3.38 -32.16
C ASN A 376 6.21 4.90 -31.96
N PRO A 377 5.31 5.39 -31.11
CA PRO A 377 5.07 6.81 -30.94
C PRO A 377 6.30 7.54 -30.41
N LYS A 378 6.58 8.71 -30.99
CA LYS A 378 7.63 9.66 -30.59
C LYS A 378 7.04 10.98 -30.14
N GLN A 379 5.83 11.29 -30.60
CA GLN A 379 5.11 12.52 -30.29
C GLN A 379 3.64 12.22 -29.98
N TYR A 380 3.04 13.07 -29.17
CA TYR A 380 1.61 13.11 -28.91
C TYR A 380 1.04 14.48 -29.24
N ARG A 381 -0.24 14.55 -29.57
CA ARG A 381 -0.91 15.78 -29.91
C ARG A 381 -1.48 16.44 -28.67
N LEU A 382 -1.23 17.75 -28.48
CA LEU A 382 -1.80 18.56 -27.41
C LEU A 382 -2.14 19.94 -27.96
N ASP A 383 -3.40 20.37 -27.83
CA ASP A 383 -3.92 21.65 -28.29
C ASP A 383 -3.51 21.97 -29.75
N GLY A 384 -3.67 20.97 -30.62
CA GLY A 384 -3.33 21.07 -32.02
C GLY A 384 -1.84 21.00 -32.37
N GLN A 385 -0.95 20.89 -31.40
CA GLN A 385 0.51 20.82 -31.61
C GLN A 385 1.05 19.41 -31.28
N TRP A 386 2.09 19.00 -32.01
CA TRP A 386 2.86 17.80 -31.68
C TRP A 386 3.88 18.12 -30.60
N LYS A 387 3.84 17.35 -29.50
CA LYS A 387 4.77 17.42 -28.36
C LYS A 387 5.62 16.16 -28.31
N PRO A 388 6.92 16.25 -28.05
CA PRO A 388 7.78 15.07 -27.94
C PRO A 388 7.43 14.26 -26.70
N LEU A 389 7.44 12.92 -26.82
CA LEU A 389 7.38 12.01 -25.69
C LEU A 389 8.73 11.93 -24.99
N VAL A 390 8.72 11.82 -23.67
CA VAL A 390 9.90 11.40 -22.93
C VAL A 390 9.97 9.87 -23.00
N VAL A 391 11.09 9.36 -23.51
CA VAL A 391 11.28 7.91 -23.72
C VAL A 391 12.33 7.39 -22.76
N ARG A 392 12.01 6.31 -22.05
CA ARG A 392 12.91 5.62 -21.13
C ARG A 392 13.02 4.15 -21.51
N ALA A 393 14.25 3.66 -21.68
CA ALA A 393 14.54 2.25 -21.86
C ALA A 393 14.66 1.59 -20.48
N GLU A 394 13.82 0.59 -20.21
CA GLU A 394 13.85 -0.20 -19.00
C GLU A 394 14.53 -1.54 -19.26
N GLN A 395 15.66 -1.78 -18.61
CA GLN A 395 16.42 -3.01 -18.73
C GLN A 395 16.12 -3.95 -17.57
N TYR A 396 15.69 -5.17 -17.89
CA TYR A 396 15.46 -6.23 -16.92
C TYR A 396 16.67 -7.16 -16.90
N ARG A 397 17.15 -7.50 -15.72
CA ARG A 397 18.36 -8.29 -15.55
C ARG A 397 18.07 -9.60 -14.83
N ASP A 398 18.84 -10.63 -15.15
CA ASP A 398 18.82 -11.89 -14.41
C ASP A 398 19.68 -11.82 -13.12
N GLN A 399 19.70 -12.92 -12.39
CA GLN A 399 20.50 -13.09 -11.16
C GLN A 399 22.02 -12.90 -11.37
N ARG A 400 22.50 -12.96 -12.62
CA ARG A 400 23.91 -12.78 -13.00
C ARG A 400 24.18 -11.36 -13.50
N GLY A 401 23.16 -10.50 -13.54
CA GLY A 401 23.24 -9.14 -14.04
C GLY A 401 23.14 -9.02 -15.56
N ASN A 402 22.91 -10.11 -16.30
CA ASN A 402 22.73 -10.07 -17.75
C ASN A 402 21.37 -9.42 -18.08
N VAL A 403 21.34 -8.58 -19.12
CA VAL A 403 20.07 -8.04 -19.64
C VAL A 403 19.32 -9.18 -20.34
N ILE A 404 18.11 -9.49 -19.85
CA ILE A 404 17.24 -10.56 -20.39
C ILE A 404 16.07 -10.01 -21.20
N HIS A 405 15.73 -8.74 -20.97
CA HIS A 405 14.69 -8.02 -21.70
C HIS A 405 14.95 -6.52 -21.63
N THR A 406 14.47 -5.77 -22.61
CA THR A 406 14.45 -4.30 -22.61
C THR A 406 13.09 -3.86 -23.12
N ASP A 407 12.41 -3.04 -22.32
CA ASP A 407 11.14 -2.41 -22.66
C ASP A 407 11.34 -0.90 -22.88
N THR A 408 10.36 -0.25 -23.50
CA THR A 408 10.38 1.18 -23.76
C THR A 408 9.14 1.81 -23.16
N VAL A 409 9.31 2.51 -22.05
CA VAL A 409 8.23 3.26 -21.41
C VAL A 409 8.24 4.70 -21.93
N ARG A 410 7.08 5.17 -22.33
CA ARG A 410 6.87 6.53 -22.86
C ARG A 410 6.06 7.34 -21.89
N TYR A 411 6.32 8.64 -21.87
CA TYR A 411 5.65 9.55 -20.96
C TYR A 411 5.18 10.79 -21.71
N THR A 412 3.93 11.17 -21.48
CA THR A 412 3.44 12.51 -21.76
C THR A 412 3.73 13.43 -20.56
N HIS A 413 3.23 14.65 -20.57
CA HIS A 413 3.24 15.54 -19.40
C HIS A 413 2.35 15.07 -18.25
N ARG A 414 1.40 14.15 -18.51
CA ARG A 414 0.49 13.57 -17.52
C ARG A 414 1.13 12.42 -16.75
N GLY A 415 1.93 11.61 -17.46
CA GLY A 415 2.57 10.43 -16.87
C GLY A 415 2.90 9.35 -17.89
N PRO A 416 3.09 8.11 -17.42
CA PRO A 416 3.43 6.99 -18.29
C PRO A 416 2.29 6.64 -19.25
N MET A 417 2.67 6.06 -20.39
CA MET A 417 1.74 5.61 -21.42
C MET A 417 1.70 4.10 -21.51
N THR A 418 0.49 3.57 -21.71
CA THR A 418 0.24 2.15 -21.97
C THR A 418 -0.54 1.98 -23.28
N LEU A 419 -0.31 0.84 -23.95
CA LEU A 419 -1.09 0.47 -25.13
C LEU A 419 -2.15 -0.56 -24.71
N ALA A 420 -3.42 -0.19 -24.86
CA ALA A 420 -4.54 -1.08 -24.59
C ALA A 420 -5.57 -1.01 -25.73
N HIS A 421 -6.08 -2.15 -26.16
CA HIS A 421 -7.10 -2.25 -27.24
C HIS A 421 -6.77 -1.47 -28.52
N GLY A 422 -5.48 -1.36 -28.87
CA GLY A 422 -5.02 -0.64 -30.07
C GLY A 422 -4.94 0.90 -29.92
N HIS A 423 -5.17 1.43 -28.72
CA HIS A 423 -5.06 2.84 -28.39
C HIS A 423 -3.99 3.08 -27.34
N TRP A 424 -3.34 4.24 -27.44
CA TRP A 424 -2.40 4.70 -26.43
C TRP A 424 -3.13 5.55 -25.39
N PHE A 425 -2.88 5.23 -24.11
CA PHE A 425 -3.40 5.99 -22.97
C PHE A 425 -2.24 6.50 -22.13
N SER A 426 -2.27 7.76 -21.72
CA SER A 426 -1.44 8.23 -20.62
C SER A 426 -2.22 8.15 -19.32
N MET A 427 -1.49 7.90 -18.23
CA MET A 427 -2.07 7.79 -16.89
C MET A 427 -1.57 8.94 -16.03
N ARG A 428 -2.48 9.64 -15.36
CA ARG A 428 -2.15 10.57 -14.29
C ARG A 428 -2.60 9.97 -12.96
N TRP A 429 -1.70 9.90 -12.01
CA TRP A 429 -1.93 9.21 -10.74
C TRP A 429 -1.19 9.91 -9.60
N THR A 430 -1.91 10.20 -8.49
CA THR A 430 -1.33 10.94 -7.35
C THR A 430 -0.16 10.22 -6.69
N VAL A 431 -0.10 8.89 -6.76
CA VAL A 431 1.04 8.08 -6.27
C VAL A 431 2.36 8.43 -6.98
N LEU A 432 2.29 8.90 -8.21
CA LEU A 432 3.47 9.28 -9.01
C LEU A 432 3.92 10.74 -8.78
N GLU A 433 3.10 11.53 -8.10
CA GLU A 433 3.40 12.94 -7.84
C GLU A 433 4.53 13.08 -6.79
N PRO A 434 5.34 14.14 -6.87
CA PRO A 434 6.32 14.46 -5.83
C PRO A 434 5.64 14.66 -4.47
N SER A 435 6.17 14.00 -3.44
CA SER A 435 5.58 13.98 -2.09
C SER A 435 6.60 13.59 -1.04
N ASP A 436 6.27 13.83 0.24
CA ASP A 436 7.12 13.48 1.38
C ASP A 436 6.27 12.89 2.53
N GLU A 437 5.68 11.73 2.29
CA GLU A 437 4.87 11.01 3.28
C GLU A 437 5.69 10.65 4.54
N LEU A 438 7.01 10.47 4.41
CA LEU A 438 7.87 10.21 5.57
C LEU A 438 7.93 11.40 6.51
N GLN A 439 7.99 12.64 5.98
CA GLN A 439 7.92 13.85 6.79
C GLN A 439 6.56 13.96 7.49
N ALA A 440 5.47 13.65 6.77
CA ALA A 440 4.13 13.67 7.37
C ALA A 440 4.01 12.71 8.56
N LEU A 441 4.51 11.48 8.43
CA LEU A 441 4.49 10.47 9.50
C LEU A 441 5.47 10.80 10.65
N TYR A 442 6.60 11.42 10.32
CA TYR A 442 7.52 11.95 11.34
C TYR A 442 6.82 13.03 12.17
N ASP A 443 6.24 14.03 11.52
CA ASP A 443 5.55 15.13 12.19
C ASP A 443 4.34 14.60 13.01
N ALA A 444 3.61 13.62 12.49
CA ALA A 444 2.53 12.93 13.20
C ALA A 444 3.00 12.29 14.51
N SER A 445 4.19 11.67 14.49
CA SER A 445 4.80 11.05 15.68
C SER A 445 5.18 12.06 16.77
N HIS A 446 5.22 13.36 16.45
CA HIS A 446 5.52 14.47 17.35
C HIS A 446 4.33 15.33 17.72
N ALA A 447 3.18 15.09 17.10
CA ALA A 447 1.94 15.84 17.35
C ALA A 447 1.48 15.70 18.80
N ARG A 448 0.88 16.77 19.37
CA ARG A 448 0.43 16.86 20.76
C ARG A 448 -1.07 17.01 20.92
N SER A 449 -1.77 17.19 19.81
CA SER A 449 -3.22 17.32 19.79
C SER A 449 -3.79 16.81 18.48
N THR A 450 -5.09 16.51 18.47
CA THR A 450 -5.82 16.13 17.25
C THR A 450 -5.65 17.17 16.15
N LYS A 451 -5.74 18.46 16.49
CA LYS A 451 -5.56 19.56 15.53
C LYS A 451 -4.16 19.58 14.94
N GLU A 452 -3.12 19.51 15.77
CA GLU A 452 -1.73 19.51 15.29
C GLU A 452 -1.47 18.31 14.38
N PHE A 453 -1.93 17.11 14.78
CA PHE A 453 -1.83 15.91 13.96
C PHE A 453 -2.44 16.11 12.56
N GLN A 454 -3.70 16.55 12.49
CA GLN A 454 -4.41 16.79 11.23
C GLN A 454 -3.71 17.84 10.35
N ASP A 455 -3.19 18.89 10.96
CA ASP A 455 -2.53 19.97 10.23
C ASP A 455 -1.17 19.53 9.65
N VAL A 456 -0.37 18.74 10.40
CA VAL A 456 0.96 18.33 9.93
C VAL A 456 0.87 17.24 8.85
N VAL A 457 -0.03 16.26 9.01
CA VAL A 457 -0.17 15.20 8.00
C VAL A 457 -0.72 15.74 6.68
N SER A 458 -1.64 16.70 6.73
CA SER A 458 -2.24 17.29 5.52
C SER A 458 -1.27 18.11 4.66
N ARG A 459 -0.10 18.47 5.17
CA ARG A 459 0.91 19.25 4.40
C ARG A 459 1.68 18.40 3.41
N ASN A 460 2.04 17.17 3.80
CA ASN A 460 3.02 16.36 3.07
C ASN A 460 2.51 14.96 2.70
N PHE A 461 1.34 14.55 3.20
CA PHE A 461 0.78 13.23 2.88
C PHE A 461 -0.08 13.31 1.62
N THR A 462 0.40 12.68 0.55
CA THR A 462 -0.19 12.79 -0.78
C THR A 462 -0.99 11.55 -1.16
N ALA A 463 -0.40 10.38 -1.00
CA ALA A 463 -0.96 9.10 -1.44
C ALA A 463 -0.42 7.92 -0.61
N PRO A 464 -1.26 6.87 -0.42
CA PRO A 464 -2.68 6.78 -0.78
C PRO A 464 -3.55 7.66 0.12
N ALA A 465 -4.66 8.17 -0.39
CA ALA A 465 -5.58 8.97 0.44
C ALA A 465 -6.17 8.13 1.57
N GLN A 466 -6.15 8.65 2.80
CA GLN A 466 -6.54 7.93 4.00
C GLN A 466 -7.54 8.72 4.85
N ASN A 467 -8.52 8.05 5.45
CA ASN A 467 -9.31 8.58 6.55
C ASN A 467 -8.48 8.46 7.83
N MET A 468 -7.85 9.55 8.23
CA MET A 468 -6.95 9.59 9.38
C MET A 468 -7.73 9.94 10.64
N LEU A 469 -7.96 8.94 11.49
CA LEU A 469 -8.64 9.09 12.76
C LEU A 469 -7.62 9.26 13.88
N VAL A 470 -7.83 10.24 14.73
CA VAL A 470 -6.94 10.58 15.85
C VAL A 470 -7.75 10.93 17.10
N ALA A 471 -7.24 10.52 18.25
CA ALA A 471 -7.72 10.93 19.56
C ALA A 471 -6.55 11.49 20.38
N ASP A 472 -6.80 12.46 21.25
CA ASP A 472 -5.77 13.04 22.09
C ASP A 472 -6.08 12.95 23.60
N ARG A 473 -5.05 13.24 24.39
CA ARG A 473 -5.10 13.19 25.85
C ARG A 473 -6.14 14.17 26.45
N SER A 474 -6.51 15.25 25.76
CA SER A 474 -7.55 16.16 26.22
C SER A 474 -8.95 15.59 26.05
N GLY A 475 -9.08 14.49 25.31
CA GLY A 475 -10.33 13.82 25.01
C GLY A 475 -10.94 14.21 23.66
N SER A 476 -10.26 15.07 22.88
CA SER A 476 -10.69 15.39 21.53
C SER A 476 -10.53 14.20 20.60
N ILE A 477 -11.49 14.01 19.69
CA ILE A 477 -11.46 13.00 18.62
C ILE A 477 -11.66 13.70 17.27
N SER A 478 -10.86 13.33 16.26
CA SER A 478 -10.95 13.96 14.94
C SER A 478 -10.68 12.95 13.84
N ILE A 479 -11.40 13.07 12.73
CA ILE A 479 -11.12 12.35 11.48
C ILE A 479 -11.00 13.34 10.34
N ARG A 480 -10.06 13.12 9.44
CA ARG A 480 -9.91 13.86 8.18
C ARG A 480 -9.50 12.91 7.07
N SER A 481 -10.17 13.00 5.93
CA SER A 481 -9.72 12.35 4.70
C SER A 481 -8.56 13.15 4.13
N THR A 482 -7.36 12.56 4.15
CA THR A 482 -6.11 13.26 3.80
C THR A 482 -5.42 12.57 2.63
N GLY A 483 -5.04 13.37 1.64
CA GLY A 483 -4.39 12.95 0.42
C GLY A 483 -4.57 14.01 -0.68
N TYR A 484 -4.04 13.76 -1.87
CA TYR A 484 -4.30 14.63 -3.01
C TYR A 484 -5.57 14.19 -3.72
N PHE A 485 -6.58 15.05 -3.74
CA PHE A 485 -7.85 14.85 -4.42
C PHE A 485 -7.88 15.71 -5.69
N PRO A 486 -7.91 15.12 -6.89
CA PRO A 486 -7.85 15.87 -8.14
C PRO A 486 -9.07 16.76 -8.38
N ILE A 487 -8.85 18.00 -8.82
CA ILE A 487 -9.90 18.86 -9.35
C ILE A 487 -10.03 18.57 -10.85
N ARG A 488 -11.09 17.85 -11.22
CA ARG A 488 -11.35 17.46 -12.60
C ARG A 488 -12.16 18.52 -13.34
N PRO A 489 -11.96 18.71 -14.67
CA PRO A 489 -12.78 19.64 -15.44
C PRO A 489 -14.22 19.17 -15.56
N GLY A 490 -15.16 20.13 -15.54
CA GLY A 490 -16.59 19.88 -15.86
C GLY A 490 -17.40 19.20 -14.75
N ASN A 491 -17.01 19.31 -13.47
CA ASN A 491 -17.63 18.58 -12.35
C ASN A 491 -17.70 17.06 -12.62
N GLY A 492 -16.80 16.55 -13.49
CA GLY A 492 -16.81 15.18 -13.95
C GLY A 492 -16.35 14.20 -12.89
N SER A 493 -17.00 13.06 -12.87
CA SER A 493 -16.50 11.86 -12.23
C SER A 493 -15.12 11.50 -12.79
N GLY A 494 -14.29 10.85 -12.01
CA GLY A 494 -13.07 10.23 -12.50
C GLY A 494 -13.31 9.02 -13.41
N GLU A 495 -14.55 8.55 -13.56
CA GLU A 495 -14.92 7.29 -14.19
C GLU A 495 -14.94 7.32 -15.73
N VAL A 496 -14.32 8.29 -16.36
CA VAL A 496 -14.35 8.41 -17.83
C VAL A 496 -12.95 8.65 -18.39
N ILE A 497 -12.60 7.88 -19.41
CA ILE A 497 -11.39 8.13 -20.18
C ILE A 497 -11.50 9.46 -20.89
N ARG A 498 -10.52 10.31 -20.69
CA ARG A 498 -10.50 11.70 -21.16
C ARG A 498 -9.81 11.82 -22.52
N ASP A 499 -10.15 12.90 -23.25
CA ASP A 499 -9.46 13.24 -24.49
C ASP A 499 -8.04 13.79 -24.16
N GLY A 500 -7.02 13.03 -24.52
CA GLY A 500 -5.60 13.39 -24.32
C GLY A 500 -5.09 14.46 -25.29
N SER A 501 -5.85 14.78 -26.35
CA SER A 501 -5.41 15.76 -27.36
C SER A 501 -5.60 17.23 -26.95
N VAL A 502 -6.27 17.48 -25.81
CA VAL A 502 -6.58 18.82 -25.32
C VAL A 502 -6.20 19.01 -23.84
N SER A 503 -5.57 20.14 -23.51
CA SER A 503 -5.18 20.50 -22.15
C SER A 503 -6.36 20.84 -21.23
N THR A 504 -7.53 21.14 -21.82
CA THR A 504 -8.77 21.36 -21.07
C THR A 504 -9.26 20.11 -20.32
N SER A 505 -8.77 18.93 -20.71
CA SER A 505 -9.02 17.66 -20.02
C SER A 505 -8.17 17.46 -18.77
N ASP A 506 -7.09 18.23 -18.59
CA ASP A 506 -6.14 18.04 -17.48
C ASP A 506 -6.76 18.41 -16.14
N TRP A 507 -6.26 17.79 -15.06
CA TRP A 507 -6.57 18.22 -13.71
C TRP A 507 -6.20 19.68 -13.51
N LYS A 508 -7.08 20.42 -12.86
CA LYS A 508 -6.89 21.84 -12.54
C LYS A 508 -6.14 22.07 -11.23
N GLY A 509 -5.54 21.04 -10.67
CA GLY A 509 -4.88 21.03 -9.38
C GLY A 509 -5.53 20.04 -8.42
N TYR A 510 -5.35 20.31 -7.14
CA TYR A 510 -5.88 19.48 -6.06
C TYR A 510 -6.77 20.32 -5.14
N TRP A 511 -7.69 19.66 -4.46
CA TRP A 511 -8.53 20.32 -3.47
C TRP A 511 -7.67 20.95 -2.38
N PRO A 512 -8.00 22.15 -1.93
CA PRO A 512 -7.32 22.76 -0.79
C PRO A 512 -7.69 22.01 0.49
N VAL A 513 -6.76 21.99 1.46
CA VAL A 513 -6.87 21.18 2.69
C VAL A 513 -8.10 21.53 3.53
N ASP A 514 -8.53 22.80 3.52
CA ASP A 514 -9.73 23.26 4.22
C ASP A 514 -11.04 22.71 3.64
N ARG A 515 -10.98 22.14 2.44
CA ARG A 515 -12.10 21.45 1.76
C ARG A 515 -12.08 19.93 1.93
N TYR A 516 -11.08 19.38 2.61
CA TYR A 516 -11.05 17.96 2.87
C TYR A 516 -12.18 17.55 3.80
N PRO A 517 -12.86 16.40 3.54
CA PRO A 517 -13.83 15.85 4.46
C PRO A 517 -13.22 15.69 5.86
N GLN A 518 -13.84 16.29 6.87
CA GLN A 518 -13.30 16.29 8.23
C GLN A 518 -14.38 16.51 9.29
N SER A 519 -14.19 15.90 10.45
CA SER A 519 -15.04 16.08 11.62
C SER A 519 -14.20 16.08 12.89
N THR A 520 -14.51 16.99 13.80
CA THR A 520 -13.85 17.08 15.12
C THR A 520 -14.91 17.24 16.19
N ASP A 521 -14.82 16.44 17.25
CA ASP A 521 -15.69 16.46 18.42
C ASP A 521 -17.20 16.53 18.08
N PRO A 522 -17.70 15.60 17.25
CA PRO A 522 -19.09 15.63 16.84
C PRO A 522 -20.04 15.43 18.02
N LYS A 523 -21.23 16.03 17.97
CA LYS A 523 -22.26 15.95 19.03
C LYS A 523 -22.65 14.51 19.39
N GLN A 524 -22.55 13.57 18.45
CA GLN A 524 -22.84 12.17 18.70
C GLN A 524 -21.81 11.50 19.64
N GLY A 525 -20.62 12.11 19.83
CA GLY A 525 -19.58 11.65 20.74
C GLY A 525 -18.79 10.45 20.24
N PHE A 526 -18.84 10.13 18.94
CA PHE A 526 -17.99 9.14 18.32
C PHE A 526 -17.76 9.45 16.83
N LEU A 527 -16.68 8.87 16.28
CA LEU A 527 -16.33 8.86 14.87
C LEU A 527 -15.97 7.45 14.47
N ALA A 528 -16.36 7.01 13.27
CA ALA A 528 -16.03 5.67 12.78
C ALA A 528 -15.85 5.69 11.26
N SER A 529 -14.91 4.89 10.78
CA SER A 529 -14.75 4.58 9.36
C SER A 529 -14.54 3.09 9.16
N ALA A 530 -15.27 2.55 8.19
CA ALA A 530 -15.05 1.23 7.63
C ALA A 530 -14.94 1.32 6.11
N ASN A 531 -14.24 2.35 5.63
CA ASN A 531 -14.02 2.70 4.23
C ASN A 531 -15.25 3.26 3.48
N GLN A 532 -16.34 3.57 4.19
CA GLN A 532 -17.51 4.23 3.59
C GLN A 532 -17.17 5.66 3.14
N GLU A 533 -18.06 6.27 2.36
CA GLU A 533 -17.92 7.64 1.89
C GLU A 533 -17.64 8.60 3.06
N PRO A 534 -16.67 9.52 2.90
CA PRO A 534 -16.34 10.47 3.98
C PRO A 534 -17.48 11.44 4.29
N GLU A 535 -18.23 11.87 3.29
CA GLU A 535 -19.33 12.82 3.40
C GLU A 535 -20.51 12.43 2.52
N ALA A 536 -21.70 12.87 2.91
CA ALA A 536 -22.87 12.74 2.07
C ALA A 536 -22.68 13.50 0.75
N PRO A 537 -23.15 12.96 -0.39
CA PRO A 537 -23.05 13.61 -1.69
C PRO A 537 -23.70 15.01 -1.66
N SER A 538 -22.94 16.02 -2.04
CA SER A 538 -23.44 17.38 -2.16
C SER A 538 -22.90 18.03 -3.44
N ALA A 539 -23.56 19.11 -3.89
CA ALA A 539 -23.09 19.89 -5.04
C ALA A 539 -21.69 20.52 -4.79
N GLU A 540 -21.31 20.65 -3.52
CA GLU A 540 -20.05 21.23 -3.08
C GLU A 540 -18.92 20.18 -3.07
N PHE A 541 -19.24 18.94 -2.71
CA PHE A 541 -18.35 17.78 -2.78
C PHE A 541 -18.71 16.92 -4.00
N ALA A 542 -18.56 17.50 -5.19
CA ALA A 542 -18.66 16.70 -6.39
C ALA A 542 -17.58 15.64 -6.38
N TYR A 543 -17.95 14.41 -6.18
CA TYR A 543 -17.22 13.18 -6.43
C TYR A 543 -15.72 13.17 -6.03
N LEU A 544 -15.45 12.70 -4.83
CA LEU A 544 -14.10 12.25 -4.46
C LEU A 544 -13.75 10.93 -5.18
N GLY A 545 -14.74 10.25 -5.74
CA GLY A 545 -14.68 8.89 -6.21
C GLY A 545 -14.57 7.91 -5.06
N THR A 546 -15.31 6.84 -5.14
CA THR A 546 -15.13 5.70 -4.25
C THR A 546 -14.79 4.49 -5.09
N ASP A 547 -13.82 3.71 -4.63
CA ASP A 547 -13.69 2.35 -5.09
C ASP A 547 -14.97 1.61 -4.67
N HIS A 548 -15.81 1.26 -5.63
CA HIS A 548 -17.09 0.55 -5.43
C HIS A 548 -16.93 -0.85 -4.80
N GLY A 549 -15.72 -1.21 -4.34
CA GLY A 549 -15.39 -2.48 -3.72
C GLY A 549 -15.62 -2.56 -2.20
N TYR A 550 -15.91 -1.45 -1.53
CA TYR A 550 -16.11 -1.48 -0.07
C TYR A 550 -17.55 -1.79 0.32
N GLU A 551 -17.71 -2.76 1.22
CA GLU A 551 -19.02 -3.15 1.71
C GLU A 551 -19.53 -2.19 2.80
N VAL A 552 -20.75 -1.68 2.63
CA VAL A 552 -21.38 -0.72 3.55
C VAL A 552 -21.75 -1.32 4.90
N TRP A 553 -21.88 -2.65 4.99
CA TRP A 553 -22.42 -3.36 6.16
C TRP A 553 -21.57 -3.18 7.42
N ARG A 554 -20.26 -3.11 7.27
CA ARG A 554 -19.33 -2.91 8.39
C ARG A 554 -19.55 -1.57 9.06
N ALA A 555 -19.65 -0.49 8.31
CA ALA A 555 -19.92 0.86 8.81
C ALA A 555 -21.26 0.94 9.53
N LEU A 556 -22.32 0.36 8.93
CA LEU A 556 -23.65 0.32 9.54
C LEU A 556 -23.63 -0.40 10.90
N ARG A 557 -22.95 -1.55 10.96
CA ARG A 557 -22.87 -2.33 12.22
C ARG A 557 -22.06 -1.63 13.30
N ILE A 558 -20.91 -1.07 12.95
CA ILE A 558 -20.07 -0.30 13.88
C ILE A 558 -20.86 0.89 14.44
N ASN A 559 -21.52 1.66 13.58
CA ASN A 559 -22.31 2.80 14.00
C ASN A 559 -23.52 2.41 14.87
N GLU A 560 -24.18 1.26 14.59
CA GLU A 560 -25.25 0.72 15.43
C GLU A 560 -24.73 0.43 16.85
N LEU A 561 -23.60 -0.27 16.99
CA LEU A 561 -22.99 -0.61 18.26
C LEU A 561 -22.58 0.63 19.04
N LEU A 562 -21.91 1.58 18.38
CA LEU A 562 -21.47 2.84 18.98
C LEU A 562 -22.66 3.70 19.45
N ARG A 563 -23.78 3.68 18.75
CA ARG A 563 -25.00 4.42 19.18
C ARG A 563 -25.67 3.77 20.39
N ALA A 564 -25.65 2.44 20.44
CA ALA A 564 -26.34 1.69 21.50
C ALA A 564 -25.65 1.80 22.87
N ASP A 565 -24.33 2.04 22.91
CA ASP A 565 -23.56 2.10 24.15
C ASP A 565 -23.11 3.54 24.47
N SER A 566 -23.41 4.00 25.68
CA SER A 566 -23.00 5.31 26.20
C SER A 566 -21.99 5.23 27.36
N SER A 567 -21.45 4.05 27.63
CA SER A 567 -20.51 3.78 28.74
C SER A 567 -19.39 2.80 28.32
N VAL A 568 -18.87 3.03 27.10
CA VAL A 568 -17.93 2.16 26.40
C VAL A 568 -16.66 1.90 27.22
N THR A 569 -16.22 0.65 27.24
CA THR A 569 -14.94 0.22 27.83
C THR A 569 -13.98 -0.30 26.73
N PRO A 570 -12.68 -0.42 27.03
CA PRO A 570 -11.75 -1.08 26.10
C PRO A 570 -12.15 -2.52 25.77
N GLU A 571 -12.72 -3.24 26.74
CA GLU A 571 -13.21 -4.61 26.57
C GLU A 571 -14.38 -4.69 25.59
N ASP A 572 -15.32 -3.74 25.65
CA ASP A 572 -16.41 -3.65 24.68
C ASP A 572 -15.87 -3.45 23.26
N MET A 573 -14.88 -2.56 23.10
CA MET A 573 -14.25 -2.30 21.80
C MET A 573 -13.49 -3.52 21.24
N MET A 574 -13.02 -4.43 22.09
CA MET A 574 -12.37 -5.68 21.67
C MET A 574 -13.40 -6.77 21.26
N HIS A 575 -14.65 -6.65 21.71
CA HIS A 575 -15.72 -7.60 21.43
C HIS A 575 -16.56 -7.24 20.21
N TRP A 576 -16.52 -5.99 19.79
CA TRP A 576 -17.24 -5.49 18.61
C TRP A 576 -16.53 -5.86 17.31
#